data_56190904d8ecdcee553efb2740fbebcd
#
_entry.id   56190904d8ecdcee553efb2740fbebcd
#
_cell.length_a   1.000
_cell.length_b   1.000
_cell.length_c   1.000
_cell.angle_alpha   90.00
_cell.angle_beta   90.00
_cell.angle_gamma   90.00
#
_symmetry.space_group_name_H-M   'P 1'
#
loop_
_entity.id
_entity.type
_entity.pdbx_description
1 polymer ?
#
loop_
_entity_poly.entity_id
_entity_poly.type
_entity_poly.pdbx_seq_one_letter_code
_entity_poly.pdbx_strand_id
1 'polypeptide(L)'
;MKISVMHWAFPPVVGGVESHLVYLYEELARRGHEISLLTAPHPERDDSSCEWIRITSDEYMSLEYLQRKAPVSGRYEKVYDMMERFILKENPEIIHAHNFHYFIPDHAECLDELAKKYGIPIVLTIHNYWEDDLCKHLMRDVKWDKIVAVSYFMKSPCIFHSMLPQDKVEVHYHGVDLKKYSVATDKDAAKARFGLAGRKVIFHPARACKSKGTLHSIEAVSRLIEKYPDICLIVSGNGDSVDFENERPAFRTCINSMISDLKVGDNMLFVAASGEEMPLYMQAADVVLYPTITPQGEAFGIAPVEGMACGKPVIVTRSGGLVESTQHSINGIVLDVSESLTQDLARHIDHLLSNPDHAEYLGCNGRELALERFDSKKMALKMEDLYNRLVNASIVEKVDRMDTVIKPGAGNKGLGTDFAGQSRI
;
A
#
# COMPACT_ATOMS: atom_id res chain seq x y z
N MET A 1 2.52 -18.57 13.10
CA MET A 1 1.63 -17.77 13.99
C MET A 1 0.31 -17.49 13.30
N LYS A 2 -0.73 -17.15 14.07
CA LYS A 2 -2.02 -16.71 13.56
C LYS A 2 -2.03 -15.19 13.44
N ILE A 3 -2.18 -14.69 12.22
CA ILE A 3 -2.15 -13.26 11.88
C ILE A 3 -3.54 -12.86 11.39
N SER A 4 -4.19 -11.94 12.10
CA SER A 4 -5.43 -11.34 11.64
C SER A 4 -5.17 -9.99 10.99
N VAL A 5 -5.69 -9.82 9.79
CA VAL A 5 -5.55 -8.62 8.96
C VAL A 5 -6.89 -7.88 8.91
N MET A 6 -6.86 -6.56 8.98
CA MET A 6 -8.06 -5.73 8.87
C MET A 6 -7.85 -4.65 7.82
N HIS A 7 -8.67 -4.69 6.77
CA HIS A 7 -8.70 -3.67 5.71
C HIS A 7 -10.05 -3.71 4.99
N TRP A 8 -10.54 -2.55 4.55
CA TRP A 8 -11.87 -2.44 3.91
C TRP A 8 -11.96 -2.98 2.49
N ALA A 9 -10.83 -3.17 1.80
CA ALA A 9 -10.83 -3.68 0.42
C ALA A 9 -9.82 -4.83 0.25
N PHE A 10 -10.19 -5.78 -0.62
CA PHE A 10 -9.36 -6.90 -1.03
C PHE A 10 -9.76 -7.31 -2.46
N PRO A 11 -8.94 -8.00 -3.23
CA PRO A 11 -9.36 -8.45 -4.56
C PRO A 11 -10.76 -9.06 -4.60
N PRO A 12 -11.52 -8.80 -5.67
CA PRO A 12 -11.10 -8.28 -6.99
C PRO A 12 -10.94 -6.76 -7.09
N VAL A 13 -11.10 -6.01 -5.99
CA VAL A 13 -10.76 -4.58 -5.97
C VAL A 13 -9.28 -4.42 -6.31
N VAL A 14 -8.96 -3.57 -7.30
CA VAL A 14 -7.59 -3.35 -7.77
C VAL A 14 -7.07 -2.00 -7.28
N GLY A 15 -5.99 -2.04 -6.52
CA GLY A 15 -5.28 -0.86 -6.02
C GLY A 15 -3.92 -1.23 -5.43
N GLY A 16 -3.12 -0.22 -5.10
CA GLY A 16 -1.79 -0.43 -4.54
C GLY A 16 -1.82 -1.12 -3.17
N VAL A 17 -2.81 -0.80 -2.33
CA VAL A 17 -2.96 -1.43 -1.00
C VAL A 17 -3.38 -2.88 -1.14
N GLU A 18 -4.37 -3.17 -2.00
CA GLU A 18 -4.86 -4.52 -2.27
C GLU A 18 -3.77 -5.41 -2.84
N SER A 19 -2.96 -4.90 -3.78
CA SER A 19 -1.77 -5.60 -4.29
C SER A 19 -0.75 -5.89 -3.19
N HIS A 20 -0.49 -4.91 -2.32
CA HIS A 20 0.41 -5.08 -1.18
C HIS A 20 -0.08 -6.18 -0.23
N LEU A 21 -1.39 -6.21 0.08
CA LEU A 21 -1.98 -7.24 0.94
C LEU A 21 -1.74 -8.64 0.36
N VAL A 22 -1.98 -8.81 -0.95
CA VAL A 22 -1.73 -10.08 -1.62
C VAL A 22 -0.24 -10.44 -1.53
N TYR A 23 0.67 -9.57 -1.94
CA TYR A 23 2.11 -9.88 -1.98
C TYR A 23 2.69 -10.18 -0.59
N LEU A 24 2.23 -9.48 0.44
CA LEU A 24 2.71 -9.70 1.81
C LEU A 24 2.15 -10.98 2.42
N TYR A 25 0.82 -11.11 2.41
CA TYR A 25 0.18 -12.17 3.20
C TYR A 25 0.19 -13.53 2.51
N GLU A 26 0.18 -13.58 1.18
CA GLU A 26 0.41 -14.83 0.46
C GLU A 26 1.83 -15.37 0.72
N GLU A 27 2.85 -14.50 0.78
CA GLU A 27 4.21 -14.92 1.10
C GLU A 27 4.34 -15.34 2.57
N LEU A 28 3.67 -14.67 3.51
CA LEU A 28 3.60 -15.10 4.91
C LEU A 28 2.88 -16.44 5.07
N ALA A 29 1.80 -16.67 4.31
CA ALA A 29 1.11 -17.97 4.29
C ALA A 29 2.01 -19.09 3.75
N ARG A 30 2.77 -18.84 2.67
CA ARG A 30 3.79 -19.80 2.15
C ARG A 30 4.88 -20.13 3.18
N ARG A 31 5.12 -19.24 4.13
CA ARG A 31 6.06 -19.42 5.24
C ARG A 31 5.45 -20.14 6.44
N GLY A 32 4.19 -20.58 6.33
CA GLY A 32 3.49 -21.38 7.34
C GLY A 32 2.72 -20.57 8.39
N HIS A 33 2.44 -19.29 8.13
CA HIS A 33 1.53 -18.50 8.97
C HIS A 33 0.07 -18.74 8.57
N GLU A 34 -0.84 -18.74 9.53
CA GLU A 34 -2.28 -18.77 9.31
C GLU A 34 -2.78 -17.33 9.18
N ILE A 35 -3.34 -16.99 8.01
CA ILE A 35 -3.82 -15.64 7.73
C ILE A 35 -5.34 -15.61 7.74
N SER A 36 -5.91 -14.63 8.47
CA SER A 36 -7.33 -14.29 8.41
C SER A 36 -7.52 -12.81 8.08
N LEU A 37 -8.54 -12.48 7.32
CA LEU A 37 -8.85 -11.12 6.88
C LEU A 37 -10.27 -10.74 7.25
N LEU A 38 -10.42 -9.58 7.89
CA LEU A 38 -11.70 -8.89 8.05
C LEU A 38 -11.77 -7.75 7.04
N THR A 39 -12.78 -7.77 6.15
CA THR A 39 -12.89 -6.82 5.04
C THR A 39 -14.35 -6.54 4.67
N ALA A 40 -14.58 -5.60 3.76
CA ALA A 40 -15.90 -5.36 3.18
C ALA A 40 -16.35 -6.52 2.27
N PRO A 41 -17.66 -6.79 2.16
CA PRO A 41 -18.17 -7.70 1.16
C PRO A 41 -17.95 -7.16 -0.26
N HIS A 42 -17.78 -8.06 -1.22
CA HIS A 42 -17.71 -7.71 -2.64
C HIS A 42 -18.54 -8.69 -3.46
N PRO A 43 -19.41 -8.21 -4.39
CA PRO A 43 -20.36 -9.07 -5.09
C PRO A 43 -19.71 -10.12 -6.00
N GLU A 44 -18.50 -9.85 -6.49
CA GLU A 44 -17.75 -10.75 -7.37
C GLU A 44 -16.72 -11.63 -6.61
N ARG A 45 -16.64 -11.51 -5.28
CA ARG A 45 -15.70 -12.29 -4.48
C ARG A 45 -16.38 -13.45 -3.80
N ASP A 46 -15.88 -14.64 -4.03
CA ASP A 46 -16.18 -15.80 -3.20
C ASP A 46 -15.14 -15.88 -2.07
N ASP A 47 -15.58 -15.56 -0.84
CA ASP A 47 -14.69 -15.52 0.33
C ASP A 47 -14.11 -16.90 0.67
N SER A 48 -14.67 -17.99 0.14
CA SER A 48 -14.19 -19.36 0.33
C SER A 48 -13.17 -19.80 -0.72
N SER A 49 -12.99 -19.05 -1.81
CA SER A 49 -12.17 -19.44 -2.95
C SER A 49 -10.66 -19.28 -2.75
N CYS A 50 -10.22 -18.58 -1.70
CA CYS A 50 -8.82 -18.29 -1.47
C CYS A 50 -8.21 -19.25 -0.44
N GLU A 51 -7.37 -20.17 -0.88
CA GLU A 51 -6.84 -21.25 -0.03
C GLU A 51 -5.84 -20.77 1.04
N TRP A 52 -5.13 -19.67 0.80
CA TRP A 52 -4.06 -19.20 1.69
C TRP A 52 -4.52 -18.20 2.75
N ILE A 53 -5.78 -17.73 2.71
CA ILE A 53 -6.34 -16.74 3.62
C ILE A 53 -7.80 -17.06 3.93
N ARG A 54 -8.18 -16.99 5.20
CA ARG A 54 -9.59 -17.07 5.61
C ARG A 54 -10.20 -15.68 5.60
N ILE A 55 -11.19 -15.43 4.75
CA ILE A 55 -11.87 -14.15 4.62
C ILE A 55 -13.16 -14.15 5.46
N THR A 56 -13.38 -13.08 6.20
CA THR A 56 -14.63 -12.73 6.86
C THR A 56 -15.06 -11.37 6.36
N SER A 57 -16.22 -11.30 5.69
CA SER A 57 -16.76 -10.06 5.16
C SER A 57 -17.84 -9.52 6.08
N ASP A 58 -17.82 -8.19 6.30
CA ASP A 58 -18.83 -7.49 7.07
C ASP A 58 -19.12 -6.10 6.47
N GLU A 59 -20.39 -5.68 6.44
CA GLU A 59 -20.81 -4.40 5.86
C GLU A 59 -20.20 -3.19 6.59
N TYR A 60 -19.91 -3.33 7.89
CA TYR A 60 -19.29 -2.26 8.68
C TYR A 60 -17.83 -1.98 8.27
N MET A 61 -17.21 -2.85 7.47
CA MET A 61 -15.92 -2.61 6.84
C MET A 61 -16.01 -1.91 5.48
N SER A 62 -17.21 -1.67 4.94
CA SER A 62 -17.34 -1.07 3.61
C SER A 62 -16.95 0.41 3.58
N LEU A 63 -16.39 0.86 2.45
CA LEU A 63 -16.06 2.28 2.25
C LEU A 63 -17.31 3.17 2.35
N GLU A 64 -18.46 2.69 1.90
CA GLU A 64 -19.73 3.41 2.05
C GLU A 64 -20.04 3.68 3.52
N TYR A 65 -19.85 2.69 4.38
CA TYR A 65 -20.05 2.83 5.82
C TYR A 65 -18.97 3.75 6.44
N LEU A 66 -17.71 3.55 6.08
CA LEU A 66 -16.57 4.33 6.59
C LEU A 66 -16.63 5.82 6.20
N GLN A 67 -17.21 6.15 5.04
CA GLN A 67 -17.35 7.52 4.54
C GLN A 67 -18.62 8.23 5.00
N ARG A 68 -19.54 7.54 5.68
CA ARG A 68 -20.76 8.16 6.21
C ARG A 68 -20.42 9.19 7.28
N LYS A 69 -20.57 10.47 6.96
CA LYS A 69 -20.34 11.59 7.87
C LYS A 69 -21.44 11.77 8.93
N ALA A 70 -22.62 11.18 8.75
CA ALA A 70 -23.73 11.29 9.70
C ALA A 70 -23.53 10.34 10.89
N PRO A 71 -23.80 10.81 12.14
CA PRO A 71 -23.77 9.93 13.30
C PRO A 71 -24.81 8.81 13.15
N VAL A 72 -24.34 7.56 13.19
CA VAL A 72 -25.23 6.38 13.24
C VAL A 72 -25.32 5.96 14.70
N SER A 73 -26.52 5.97 15.27
CA SER A 73 -26.75 5.52 16.65
C SER A 73 -26.29 4.06 16.82
N GLY A 74 -25.53 3.79 17.87
CA GLY A 74 -24.99 2.45 18.16
C GLY A 74 -23.93 1.99 17.15
N ARG A 75 -23.23 2.91 16.47
CA ARG A 75 -22.20 2.56 15.50
C ARG A 75 -21.00 1.92 16.17
N TYR A 76 -20.51 2.50 17.26
CA TYR A 76 -19.37 1.98 18.01
C TYR A 76 -19.62 0.54 18.46
N GLU A 77 -20.75 0.29 19.10
CA GLU A 77 -21.10 -1.04 19.60
C GLU A 77 -21.18 -2.09 18.48
N LYS A 78 -21.71 -1.73 17.32
CA LYS A 78 -21.78 -2.64 16.16
C LYS A 78 -20.41 -2.98 15.60
N VAL A 79 -19.53 -1.98 15.49
CA VAL A 79 -18.14 -2.18 15.05
C VAL A 79 -17.37 -3.00 16.09
N TYR A 80 -17.57 -2.71 17.37
CA TYR A 80 -16.96 -3.47 18.47
C TYR A 80 -17.38 -4.94 18.43
N ASP A 81 -18.70 -5.23 18.38
CA ASP A 81 -19.24 -6.59 18.33
C ASP A 81 -18.77 -7.37 17.09
N MET A 82 -18.68 -6.69 15.94
CA MET A 82 -18.16 -7.29 14.70
C MET A 82 -16.69 -7.69 14.88
N MET A 83 -15.84 -6.78 15.34
CA MET A 83 -14.42 -7.05 15.54
C MET A 83 -14.19 -8.10 16.63
N GLU A 84 -14.95 -8.05 17.72
CA GLU A 84 -14.82 -9.02 18.80
C GLU A 84 -15.18 -10.43 18.33
N ARG A 85 -16.29 -10.60 17.60
CA ARG A 85 -16.65 -11.91 16.99
C ARG A 85 -15.53 -12.45 16.09
N PHE A 86 -14.93 -11.57 15.27
CA PHE A 86 -13.82 -11.95 14.41
C PHE A 86 -12.59 -12.38 15.22
N ILE A 87 -12.19 -11.60 16.21
CA ILE A 87 -11.03 -11.91 17.09
C ILE A 87 -11.26 -13.23 17.84
N LEU A 88 -12.44 -13.45 18.41
CA LEU A 88 -12.76 -14.67 19.13
C LEU A 88 -12.77 -15.90 18.22
N LYS A 89 -13.26 -15.77 16.98
CA LYS A 89 -13.29 -16.83 15.99
C LYS A 89 -11.90 -17.22 15.51
N GLU A 90 -11.07 -16.24 15.15
CA GLU A 90 -9.76 -16.48 14.56
C GLU A 90 -8.66 -16.71 15.59
N ASN A 91 -8.84 -16.22 16.83
CA ASN A 91 -7.90 -16.31 17.95
C ASN A 91 -6.46 -15.93 17.56
N PRO A 92 -6.22 -14.69 17.07
CA PRO A 92 -4.93 -14.29 16.53
C PRO A 92 -3.88 -14.08 17.63
N GLU A 93 -2.61 -14.29 17.24
CA GLU A 93 -1.46 -13.93 18.05
C GLU A 93 -1.05 -12.46 17.83
N ILE A 94 -1.43 -11.89 16.67
CA ILE A 94 -1.19 -10.49 16.30
C ILE A 94 -2.28 -10.01 15.33
N ILE A 95 -2.63 -8.72 15.43
CA ILE A 95 -3.57 -8.08 14.51
C ILE A 95 -2.83 -6.97 13.75
N HIS A 96 -2.97 -6.97 12.42
CA HIS A 96 -2.41 -5.97 11.54
C HIS A 96 -3.49 -5.20 10.80
N ALA A 97 -3.68 -3.95 11.17
CA ALA A 97 -4.62 -3.03 10.53
C ALA A 97 -3.92 -2.20 9.43
N HIS A 98 -4.58 -2.03 8.30
CA HIS A 98 -4.11 -1.19 7.22
C HIS A 98 -4.99 0.05 7.08
N ASN A 99 -4.38 1.23 7.16
CA ASN A 99 -5.05 2.52 7.00
C ASN A 99 -6.16 2.85 8.02
N PHE A 100 -6.16 2.27 9.21
CA PHE A 100 -7.15 2.54 10.27
C PHE A 100 -6.98 3.90 10.96
N HIS A 101 -6.12 4.76 10.46
CA HIS A 101 -5.82 6.08 11.01
C HIS A 101 -6.60 7.22 10.35
N TYR A 102 -7.64 6.93 9.58
CA TYR A 102 -8.52 7.93 8.98
C TYR A 102 -9.95 7.38 8.74
N PHE A 103 -10.84 8.18 8.14
CA PHE A 103 -12.28 8.00 7.94
C PHE A 103 -13.10 8.23 9.20
N ILE A 104 -13.21 7.27 10.10
CA ILE A 104 -13.96 7.35 11.35
C ILE A 104 -13.16 6.70 12.48
N PRO A 105 -13.27 7.22 13.72
CA PRO A 105 -12.46 6.72 14.83
C PRO A 105 -12.86 5.34 15.31
N ASP A 106 -14.14 4.96 15.18
CA ASP A 106 -14.71 3.75 15.81
C ASP A 106 -13.88 2.48 15.57
N HIS A 107 -13.36 2.28 14.35
CA HIS A 107 -12.60 1.07 14.02
C HIS A 107 -11.26 0.99 14.77
N ALA A 108 -10.53 2.10 14.82
CA ALA A 108 -9.24 2.13 15.49
C ALA A 108 -9.38 2.09 17.01
N GLU A 109 -10.38 2.78 17.56
CA GLU A 109 -10.68 2.82 18.99
C GLU A 109 -11.22 1.48 19.51
N CYS A 110 -12.15 0.85 18.78
CA CYS A 110 -12.62 -0.50 19.10
C CYS A 110 -11.48 -1.52 19.05
N LEU A 111 -10.61 -1.43 18.05
CA LEU A 111 -9.45 -2.32 17.95
C LEU A 111 -8.48 -2.13 19.13
N ASP A 112 -8.20 -0.88 19.54
CA ASP A 112 -7.36 -0.58 20.72
C ASP A 112 -7.95 -1.18 22.00
N GLU A 113 -9.27 -1.04 22.22
CA GLU A 113 -9.96 -1.59 23.39
C GLU A 113 -9.91 -3.12 23.38
N LEU A 114 -10.23 -3.76 22.24
CA LEU A 114 -10.21 -5.21 22.11
C LEU A 114 -8.78 -5.78 22.22
N ALA A 115 -7.79 -5.11 21.64
CA ALA A 115 -6.39 -5.49 21.77
C ALA A 115 -5.93 -5.50 23.25
N LYS A 116 -6.29 -4.47 24.00
CA LYS A 116 -6.05 -4.39 25.45
C LYS A 116 -6.79 -5.50 26.22
N LYS A 117 -8.06 -5.72 25.89
CA LYS A 117 -8.91 -6.74 26.54
C LYS A 117 -8.34 -8.15 26.41
N TYR A 118 -7.86 -8.49 25.21
CA TYR A 118 -7.34 -9.84 24.91
C TYR A 118 -5.81 -9.93 25.00
N GLY A 119 -5.13 -8.82 25.21
CA GLY A 119 -3.66 -8.75 25.27
C GLY A 119 -3.00 -9.16 23.97
N ILE A 120 -3.55 -8.71 22.83
CA ILE A 120 -3.06 -9.02 21.49
C ILE A 120 -2.33 -7.79 20.95
N PRO A 121 -1.07 -7.92 20.49
CA PRO A 121 -0.35 -6.79 19.90
C PRO A 121 -1.00 -6.37 18.58
N ILE A 122 -1.01 -5.03 18.34
CA ILE A 122 -1.59 -4.44 17.13
C ILE A 122 -0.57 -3.62 16.36
N VAL A 123 -0.54 -3.84 15.04
CA VAL A 123 0.29 -3.10 14.09
C VAL A 123 -0.60 -2.28 13.16
N LEU A 124 -0.18 -1.08 12.84
CA LEU A 124 -0.79 -0.24 11.82
C LEU A 124 0.16 -0.06 10.65
N THR A 125 -0.22 -0.43 9.43
CA THR A 125 0.46 0.05 8.22
C THR A 125 -0.27 1.25 7.63
N ILE A 126 0.47 2.33 7.40
CA ILE A 126 -0.03 3.53 6.73
C ILE A 126 0.40 3.54 5.27
N HIS A 127 -0.60 3.59 4.38
CA HIS A 127 -0.40 3.72 2.94
C HIS A 127 -0.68 5.13 2.42
N ASN A 128 -1.31 5.98 3.24
CA ASN A 128 -1.58 7.38 3.01
C ASN A 128 -1.42 8.14 4.33
N TYR A 129 -1.29 9.45 4.26
CA TYR A 129 -1.31 10.32 5.43
C TYR A 129 -2.16 11.56 5.12
N TRP A 130 -3.09 11.86 6.02
CA TRP A 130 -3.94 13.05 5.93
C TRP A 130 -3.57 14.00 7.07
N GLU A 131 -3.33 15.27 6.74
CA GLU A 131 -2.93 16.29 7.73
C GLU A 131 -4.12 16.86 8.51
N ASP A 132 -5.12 16.04 8.79
CA ASP A 132 -6.26 16.43 9.62
C ASP A 132 -6.09 15.98 11.09
N ASP A 133 -6.93 16.53 11.96
CA ASP A 133 -6.85 16.25 13.39
C ASP A 133 -7.28 14.83 13.74
N LEU A 134 -8.17 14.22 12.95
CA LEU A 134 -8.59 12.83 13.14
C LEU A 134 -7.42 11.88 12.89
N CYS A 135 -6.72 12.04 11.77
CA CYS A 135 -5.54 11.23 11.46
C CYS A 135 -4.48 11.33 12.56
N LYS A 136 -4.17 12.57 13.02
CA LYS A 136 -3.22 12.81 14.11
C LYS A 136 -3.66 12.15 15.42
N HIS A 137 -4.95 12.27 15.77
CA HIS A 137 -5.53 11.63 16.94
C HIS A 137 -5.37 10.10 16.88
N LEU A 138 -5.85 9.46 15.81
CA LEU A 138 -5.82 8.01 15.67
C LEU A 138 -4.39 7.43 15.57
N MET A 139 -3.44 8.21 15.08
CA MET A 139 -2.03 7.84 15.06
C MET A 139 -1.39 7.88 16.46
N ARG A 140 -1.74 8.88 17.28
CA ARG A 140 -1.10 9.18 18.57
C ARG A 140 -1.77 8.50 19.76
N ASP A 141 -3.12 8.54 19.79
CA ASP A 141 -3.88 8.22 21.00
C ASP A 141 -4.34 6.76 21.03
N VAL A 142 -4.43 6.09 19.88
CA VAL A 142 -4.55 4.62 19.78
C VAL A 142 -3.19 3.97 20.10
N LYS A 143 -3.19 2.95 20.93
CA LYS A 143 -1.94 2.31 21.41
C LYS A 143 -1.42 1.26 20.42
N TRP A 144 -1.16 1.66 19.19
CA TRP A 144 -0.43 0.78 18.27
C TRP A 144 0.87 0.29 18.89
N ASP A 145 1.17 -0.99 18.87
CA ASP A 145 2.47 -1.50 19.33
C ASP A 145 3.57 -1.06 18.37
N LYS A 146 3.28 -1.05 17.06
CA LYS A 146 4.17 -0.50 16.05
C LYS A 146 3.35 0.11 14.89
N ILE A 147 3.91 1.15 14.28
CA ILE A 147 3.41 1.73 13.05
C ILE A 147 4.42 1.45 11.95
N VAL A 148 3.93 0.96 10.81
CA VAL A 148 4.72 0.70 9.62
C VAL A 148 4.38 1.75 8.56
N ALA A 149 5.38 2.51 8.15
CA ALA A 149 5.29 3.43 7.01
C ALA A 149 5.86 2.77 5.77
N VAL A 150 5.20 2.93 4.62
CA VAL A 150 5.61 2.29 3.36
C VAL A 150 6.77 3.00 2.67
N SER A 151 7.23 4.13 3.21
CA SER A 151 8.37 4.93 2.75
C SER A 151 8.86 5.87 3.84
N TYR A 152 10.04 6.44 3.70
CA TYR A 152 10.50 7.54 4.56
C TYR A 152 9.64 8.79 4.38
N PHE A 153 9.15 9.02 3.15
CA PHE A 153 8.18 10.07 2.88
C PHE A 153 6.93 9.92 3.77
N MET A 154 6.39 8.71 3.92
CA MET A 154 5.26 8.43 4.82
C MET A 154 5.65 8.44 6.29
N LYS A 155 6.88 8.08 6.65
CA LYS A 155 7.36 8.15 8.04
C LYS A 155 7.46 9.60 8.54
N SER A 156 7.89 10.51 7.69
CA SER A 156 8.12 11.92 8.06
C SER A 156 6.91 12.60 8.72
N PRO A 157 5.69 12.62 8.12
CA PRO A 157 4.52 13.24 8.75
C PRO A 157 4.10 12.56 10.05
N CYS A 158 4.31 11.25 10.21
CA CYS A 158 4.05 10.56 11.48
C CYS A 158 4.87 11.16 12.62
N ILE A 159 6.15 11.42 12.37
CA ILE A 159 7.06 11.99 13.37
C ILE A 159 6.76 13.48 13.59
N PHE A 160 6.65 14.28 12.53
CA PHE A 160 6.57 15.74 12.63
C PHE A 160 5.17 16.27 12.85
N HIS A 161 4.13 15.67 12.25
CA HIS A 161 2.76 16.17 12.36
C HIS A 161 1.97 15.44 13.46
N SER A 162 2.15 14.12 13.60
CA SER A 162 1.51 13.37 14.68
C SER A 162 2.36 13.31 15.95
N MET A 163 3.57 13.89 15.96
CA MET A 163 4.47 13.96 17.11
C MET A 163 4.82 12.58 17.69
N LEU A 164 4.93 11.57 16.85
CA LEU A 164 5.28 10.21 17.29
C LEU A 164 6.79 10.06 17.52
N PRO A 165 7.22 9.25 18.50
CA PRO A 165 8.62 8.87 18.66
C PRO A 165 9.15 8.16 17.41
N GLN A 166 10.43 8.38 17.07
CA GLN A 166 11.04 7.81 15.87
C GLN A 166 11.06 6.27 15.87
N ASP A 167 11.24 5.66 17.03
CA ASP A 167 11.25 4.22 17.24
C ASP A 167 9.85 3.60 17.15
N LYS A 168 8.78 4.40 17.27
CA LYS A 168 7.40 3.95 17.07
C LYS A 168 7.09 3.61 15.62
N VAL A 169 7.78 4.23 14.66
CA VAL A 169 7.51 4.11 13.23
C VAL A 169 8.69 3.46 12.51
N GLU A 170 8.47 2.28 11.93
CA GLU A 170 9.43 1.60 11.07
C GLU A 170 9.07 1.76 9.60
N VAL A 171 10.08 1.83 8.71
CA VAL A 171 9.84 1.87 7.25
C VAL A 171 9.97 0.47 6.68
N HIS A 172 8.89 -0.04 6.09
CA HIS A 172 8.87 -1.27 5.30
C HIS A 172 8.38 -0.95 3.90
N TYR A 173 9.28 -0.91 2.93
CA TYR A 173 8.91 -0.71 1.54
C TYR A 173 8.00 -1.83 1.04
N HIS A 174 7.11 -1.50 0.11
CA HIS A 174 6.36 -2.52 -0.60
C HIS A 174 7.29 -3.43 -1.38
N GLY A 175 6.97 -4.72 -1.38
CA GLY A 175 7.58 -5.71 -2.24
C GLY A 175 6.67 -6.07 -3.40
N VAL A 176 7.24 -6.62 -4.45
CA VAL A 176 6.52 -7.15 -5.61
C VAL A 176 6.86 -8.63 -5.81
N ASP A 177 5.95 -9.40 -6.40
CA ASP A 177 6.22 -10.78 -6.76
C ASP A 177 7.14 -10.83 -7.99
N LEU A 178 8.44 -11.04 -7.75
CA LEU A 178 9.48 -11.07 -8.78
C LEU A 178 9.42 -12.29 -9.70
N LYS A 179 8.58 -13.30 -9.40
CA LYS A 179 8.29 -14.41 -10.31
C LYS A 179 7.22 -14.00 -11.32
N LYS A 180 6.18 -13.33 -10.82
CA LYS A 180 5.08 -12.80 -11.61
C LYS A 180 5.54 -11.63 -12.48
N TYR A 181 6.26 -10.69 -11.90
CA TYR A 181 6.88 -9.56 -12.60
C TYR A 181 8.32 -9.91 -12.99
N SER A 182 8.48 -10.48 -14.16
CA SER A 182 9.77 -10.93 -14.71
C SER A 182 10.02 -10.36 -16.09
N VAL A 183 11.27 -10.33 -16.49
CA VAL A 183 11.66 -9.92 -17.84
C VAL A 183 11.04 -10.88 -18.86
N ALA A 184 10.45 -10.33 -19.92
CA ALA A 184 9.91 -11.14 -21.02
C ALA A 184 11.04 -11.89 -21.71
N THR A 185 10.85 -13.19 -21.93
CA THR A 185 11.80 -14.00 -22.72
C THR A 185 11.77 -13.65 -24.20
N ASP A 186 10.62 -13.17 -24.68
CA ASP A 186 10.40 -12.69 -26.03
C ASP A 186 9.48 -11.46 -25.99
N LYS A 187 10.05 -10.29 -26.29
CA LYS A 187 9.35 -9.02 -26.24
C LYS A 187 8.30 -8.86 -27.35
N ASP A 188 8.58 -9.42 -28.53
CA ASP A 188 7.65 -9.35 -29.66
C ASP A 188 6.45 -10.27 -29.44
N ALA A 189 6.66 -11.44 -28.86
CA ALA A 189 5.58 -12.32 -28.46
C ALA A 189 4.71 -11.68 -27.35
N ALA A 190 5.32 -10.97 -26.39
CA ALA A 190 4.58 -10.24 -25.35
C ALA A 190 3.67 -9.16 -25.96
N LYS A 191 4.15 -8.41 -26.96
CA LYS A 191 3.35 -7.39 -27.67
C LYS A 191 2.27 -8.03 -28.56
N ALA A 192 2.61 -9.12 -29.30
CA ALA A 192 1.69 -9.81 -30.19
C ALA A 192 0.44 -10.33 -29.44
N ARG A 193 0.59 -10.71 -28.17
CA ARG A 193 -0.52 -11.17 -27.31
C ARG A 193 -1.67 -10.15 -27.24
N PHE A 194 -1.36 -8.87 -27.34
CA PHE A 194 -2.33 -7.78 -27.27
C PHE A 194 -2.58 -7.11 -28.63
N GLY A 195 -2.14 -7.70 -29.73
CA GLY A 195 -2.25 -7.08 -31.06
C GLY A 195 -1.33 -5.86 -31.26
N LEU A 196 -0.25 -5.77 -30.48
CA LEU A 196 0.69 -4.64 -30.45
C LEU A 196 2.02 -4.96 -31.14
N ALA A 197 2.07 -6.05 -31.91
CA ALA A 197 3.28 -6.41 -32.65
C ALA A 197 3.78 -5.25 -33.53
N GLY A 198 5.07 -4.93 -33.46
CA GLY A 198 5.69 -3.82 -34.19
C GLY A 198 5.43 -2.43 -33.61
N ARG A 199 4.51 -2.25 -32.66
CA ARG A 199 4.21 -0.94 -32.04
C ARG A 199 5.24 -0.54 -31.00
N LYS A 200 5.40 0.80 -30.82
CA LYS A 200 6.09 1.38 -29.67
C LYS A 200 5.08 1.53 -28.52
N VAL A 201 5.26 0.76 -27.45
CA VAL A 201 4.28 0.65 -26.36
C VAL A 201 4.74 1.46 -25.16
N ILE A 202 3.95 2.47 -24.82
CA ILE A 202 4.09 3.26 -23.61
C ILE A 202 2.99 2.81 -22.64
N PHE A 203 3.35 2.35 -21.47
CA PHE A 203 2.38 1.85 -20.49
C PHE A 203 2.26 2.79 -19.29
N HIS A 204 1.04 3.22 -19.00
CA HIS A 204 0.67 4.02 -17.84
C HIS A 204 -0.12 3.12 -16.86
N PRO A 205 0.56 2.42 -15.93
CA PRO A 205 -0.05 1.43 -15.04
C PRO A 205 -0.74 2.07 -13.85
N ALA A 206 -1.64 3.01 -14.12
CA ALA A 206 -2.41 3.69 -13.09
C ALA A 206 -3.83 3.94 -13.59
N ARG A 207 -4.74 4.09 -12.63
CA ARG A 207 -6.11 4.51 -12.91
C ARG A 207 -6.13 5.80 -13.73
N ALA A 208 -7.05 5.87 -14.69
CA ALA A 208 -7.23 7.07 -15.48
C ALA A 208 -7.85 8.19 -14.64
N CYS A 209 -7.02 8.98 -13.96
CA CYS A 209 -7.44 10.11 -13.15
C CYS A 209 -6.43 11.27 -13.21
N LYS A 210 -6.89 12.46 -12.80
CA LYS A 210 -6.08 13.69 -12.85
C LYS A 210 -4.82 13.55 -11.99
N SER A 211 -4.94 13.04 -10.78
CA SER A 211 -3.84 12.92 -9.83
C SER A 211 -2.71 12.00 -10.33
N LYS A 212 -3.02 11.02 -11.18
CA LYS A 212 -2.02 10.12 -11.80
C LYS A 212 -1.40 10.67 -13.09
N GLY A 213 -1.77 11.89 -13.50
CA GLY A 213 -1.16 12.55 -14.65
C GLY A 213 -1.57 11.97 -16.00
N THR A 214 -2.75 11.35 -16.10
CA THR A 214 -3.23 10.70 -17.33
C THR A 214 -3.27 11.67 -18.50
N LEU A 215 -3.73 12.92 -18.29
CA LEU A 215 -3.78 13.93 -19.36
C LEU A 215 -2.38 14.29 -19.87
N HIS A 216 -1.39 14.39 -18.98
CA HIS A 216 0.01 14.62 -19.37
C HIS A 216 0.56 13.47 -20.23
N SER A 217 0.20 12.22 -19.90
CA SER A 217 0.62 11.05 -20.67
C SER A 217 0.01 11.06 -22.07
N ILE A 218 -1.29 11.38 -22.21
CA ILE A 218 -1.99 11.48 -23.50
C ILE A 218 -1.36 12.57 -24.36
N GLU A 219 -1.19 13.77 -23.79
CA GLU A 219 -0.61 14.89 -24.52
C GLU A 219 0.87 14.67 -24.88
N ALA A 220 1.67 14.04 -24.00
CA ALA A 220 3.06 13.72 -24.28
C ALA A 220 3.17 12.74 -25.47
N VAL A 221 2.33 11.70 -25.52
CA VAL A 221 2.33 10.74 -26.62
C VAL A 221 1.81 11.38 -27.90
N SER A 222 0.80 12.26 -27.84
CA SER A 222 0.31 12.97 -29.06
C SER A 222 1.40 13.75 -29.78
N ARG A 223 2.35 14.32 -29.05
CA ARG A 223 3.51 15.07 -29.59
C ARG A 223 4.51 14.17 -30.34
N LEU A 224 4.43 12.85 -30.15
CA LEU A 224 5.36 11.87 -30.72
C LEU A 224 4.80 11.12 -31.92
N ILE A 225 3.51 11.25 -32.24
CA ILE A 225 2.84 10.46 -33.28
C ILE A 225 3.42 10.77 -34.67
N GLU A 226 3.80 12.02 -34.96
CA GLU A 226 4.42 12.37 -36.24
C GLU A 226 5.74 11.60 -36.44
N LYS A 227 6.53 11.44 -35.40
CA LYS A 227 7.81 10.71 -35.45
C LYS A 227 7.63 9.19 -35.33
N TYR A 228 6.65 8.76 -34.55
CA TYR A 228 6.33 7.35 -34.30
C TYR A 228 4.83 7.08 -34.53
N PRO A 229 4.41 6.92 -35.82
CA PRO A 229 2.98 6.68 -36.13
C PRO A 229 2.43 5.39 -35.48
N ASP A 230 3.30 4.44 -35.17
CA ASP A 230 3.02 3.16 -34.53
C ASP A 230 3.05 3.22 -32.98
N ILE A 231 3.23 4.41 -32.37
CA ILE A 231 3.22 4.55 -30.90
C ILE A 231 1.83 4.21 -30.34
N CYS A 232 1.80 3.55 -29.18
CA CYS A 232 0.57 3.24 -28.46
C CYS A 232 0.73 3.54 -26.98
N LEU A 233 -0.12 4.40 -26.43
CA LEU A 233 -0.28 4.56 -24.98
C LEU A 233 -1.34 3.61 -24.46
N ILE A 234 -0.95 2.72 -23.56
CA ILE A 234 -1.87 1.88 -22.80
C ILE A 234 -2.07 2.54 -21.42
N VAL A 235 -3.32 2.77 -21.03
CA VAL A 235 -3.68 3.25 -19.70
C VAL A 235 -4.43 2.14 -18.98
N SER A 236 -3.92 1.72 -17.82
CA SER A 236 -4.59 0.72 -16.99
C SER A 236 -5.68 1.39 -16.16
N GLY A 237 -6.90 1.25 -16.60
CA GLY A 237 -8.08 1.80 -15.91
C GLY A 237 -9.04 2.47 -16.89
N ASN A 238 -10.32 2.18 -16.71
CA ASN A 238 -11.40 2.62 -17.60
C ASN A 238 -12.00 3.98 -17.20
N GLY A 239 -11.39 4.70 -16.25
CA GLY A 239 -11.93 5.95 -15.72
C GLY A 239 -12.98 5.78 -14.62
N ASP A 240 -13.28 4.54 -14.21
CA ASP A 240 -14.24 4.23 -13.12
C ASP A 240 -13.54 4.10 -11.74
N SER A 241 -12.47 4.85 -11.52
CA SER A 241 -11.68 4.75 -10.31
C SER A 241 -12.31 5.46 -9.09
N VAL A 242 -11.91 5.03 -7.89
CA VAL A 242 -12.51 5.36 -6.60
C VAL A 242 -12.23 6.79 -6.11
N ASP A 243 -11.30 7.54 -6.72
CA ASP A 243 -10.74 8.73 -6.08
C ASP A 243 -11.70 9.92 -5.93
N PHE A 244 -12.80 10.02 -6.50
CA PHE A 244 -13.85 11.03 -6.31
C PHE A 244 -15.02 10.72 -7.26
N GLU A 245 -15.98 9.96 -6.81
CA GLU A 245 -17.15 9.55 -7.63
C GLU A 245 -17.81 10.71 -8.37
N ASN A 246 -17.88 11.87 -7.74
CA ASN A 246 -18.52 13.05 -8.32
C ASN A 246 -17.74 13.70 -9.46
N GLU A 247 -16.44 13.44 -9.61
CA GLU A 247 -15.59 14.00 -10.67
C GLU A 247 -15.43 13.08 -11.89
N ARG A 248 -15.79 11.81 -11.77
CA ARG A 248 -15.59 10.78 -12.82
C ARG A 248 -16.22 11.12 -14.17
N PRO A 249 -17.50 11.52 -14.24
CA PRO A 249 -18.12 11.83 -15.54
C PRO A 249 -17.44 13.00 -16.24
N ALA A 250 -17.09 14.06 -15.49
CA ALA A 250 -16.43 15.24 -16.03
C ALA A 250 -15.00 14.92 -16.53
N PHE A 251 -14.25 14.12 -15.77
CA PHE A 251 -12.90 13.73 -16.15
C PHE A 251 -12.89 12.79 -17.37
N ARG A 252 -13.83 11.83 -17.46
CA ARG A 252 -14.01 10.98 -18.65
C ARG A 252 -14.33 11.81 -19.88
N THR A 253 -15.22 12.81 -19.74
CA THR A 253 -15.52 13.75 -20.83
C THR A 253 -14.26 14.52 -21.25
N CYS A 254 -13.45 14.98 -20.29
CA CYS A 254 -12.19 15.67 -20.57
C CYS A 254 -11.20 14.79 -21.34
N ILE A 255 -11.03 13.52 -20.94
CA ILE A 255 -10.18 12.55 -21.66
C ILE A 255 -10.69 12.36 -23.09
N ASN A 256 -11.99 12.11 -23.29
CA ASN A 256 -12.57 11.87 -24.61
C ASN A 256 -12.44 13.09 -25.51
N SER A 257 -12.67 14.31 -25.00
CA SER A 257 -12.45 15.56 -25.73
C SER A 257 -10.99 15.70 -26.16
N MET A 258 -10.05 15.50 -25.24
CA MET A 258 -8.62 15.58 -25.53
C MET A 258 -8.18 14.57 -26.60
N ILE A 259 -8.64 13.33 -26.54
CA ILE A 259 -8.35 12.29 -27.54
C ILE A 259 -8.88 12.71 -28.93
N SER A 260 -10.10 13.25 -28.96
CA SER A 260 -10.73 13.73 -30.19
C SER A 260 -10.00 14.93 -30.76
N ASP A 261 -9.71 15.94 -29.94
CA ASP A 261 -9.07 17.19 -30.34
C ASP A 261 -7.65 16.97 -30.87
N LEU A 262 -6.90 16.08 -30.21
CA LEU A 262 -5.55 15.69 -30.58
C LEU A 262 -5.50 14.63 -31.69
N LYS A 263 -6.66 14.02 -32.06
CA LYS A 263 -6.80 12.96 -33.08
C LYS A 263 -5.91 11.74 -32.81
N VAL A 264 -5.83 11.32 -31.56
CA VAL A 264 -4.92 10.26 -31.09
C VAL A 264 -5.62 8.93 -30.77
N GLY A 265 -6.88 8.76 -31.15
CA GLY A 265 -7.71 7.59 -30.82
C GLY A 265 -7.05 6.25 -31.17
N ASP A 266 -6.43 6.15 -32.36
CA ASP A 266 -5.76 4.92 -32.83
C ASP A 266 -4.46 4.60 -32.08
N ASN A 267 -3.97 5.57 -31.32
CA ASN A 267 -2.74 5.48 -30.53
C ASN A 267 -3.02 5.27 -29.02
N MET A 268 -4.29 5.11 -28.63
CA MET A 268 -4.70 4.96 -27.23
C MET A 268 -5.39 3.63 -27.00
N LEU A 269 -5.09 3.01 -25.87
CA LEU A 269 -5.75 1.79 -25.40
C LEU A 269 -6.03 1.93 -23.90
N PHE A 270 -7.30 1.88 -23.52
CA PHE A 270 -7.72 1.82 -22.11
C PHE A 270 -8.07 0.38 -21.77
N VAL A 271 -7.45 -0.16 -20.72
CA VAL A 271 -7.62 -1.55 -20.31
C VAL A 271 -7.99 -1.65 -18.83
N ALA A 272 -8.94 -2.50 -18.52
CA ALA A 272 -9.23 -2.88 -17.14
C ALA A 272 -8.35 -4.09 -16.78
N ALA A 273 -7.04 -3.87 -16.69
CA ALA A 273 -6.09 -4.96 -16.43
C ALA A 273 -6.31 -5.56 -15.04
N SER A 274 -6.57 -6.86 -15.01
CA SER A 274 -6.60 -7.64 -13.76
C SER A 274 -5.19 -7.78 -13.16
N GLY A 275 -5.12 -8.20 -11.90
CA GLY A 275 -3.85 -8.49 -11.26
C GLY A 275 -3.01 -9.53 -12.01
N GLU A 276 -3.62 -10.45 -12.79
CA GLU A 276 -2.93 -11.45 -13.60
C GLU A 276 -2.45 -10.89 -14.94
N GLU A 277 -3.10 -9.87 -15.47
CA GLU A 277 -2.75 -9.26 -16.76
C GLU A 277 -1.71 -8.14 -16.64
N MET A 278 -1.63 -7.47 -15.49
CA MET A 278 -0.69 -6.38 -15.26
C MET A 278 0.77 -6.74 -15.60
N PRO A 279 1.33 -7.91 -15.18
CA PRO A 279 2.68 -8.29 -15.55
C PRO A 279 2.86 -8.44 -17.07
N LEU A 280 1.82 -8.88 -17.77
CA LEU A 280 1.86 -9.10 -19.22
C LEU A 280 1.91 -7.75 -19.97
N TYR A 281 1.13 -6.75 -19.53
CA TYR A 281 1.22 -5.39 -20.06
C TYR A 281 2.56 -4.74 -19.74
N MET A 282 3.09 -4.94 -18.52
CA MET A 282 4.44 -4.50 -18.17
C MET A 282 5.49 -5.11 -19.11
N GLN A 283 5.40 -6.41 -19.39
CA GLN A 283 6.32 -7.10 -20.29
C GLN A 283 6.22 -6.60 -21.74
N ALA A 284 5.03 -6.21 -22.20
CA ALA A 284 4.81 -5.66 -23.55
C ALA A 284 5.30 -4.21 -23.70
N ALA A 285 5.47 -3.47 -22.62
CA ALA A 285 5.87 -2.07 -22.64
C ALA A 285 7.31 -1.87 -23.15
N ASP A 286 7.55 -0.77 -23.87
CA ASP A 286 8.88 -0.23 -24.14
C ASP A 286 9.31 0.76 -23.06
N VAL A 287 8.35 1.56 -22.54
CA VAL A 287 8.55 2.51 -21.44
C VAL A 287 7.35 2.47 -20.52
N VAL A 288 7.59 2.51 -19.22
CA VAL A 288 6.54 2.63 -18.19
C VAL A 288 6.49 4.07 -17.70
N LEU A 289 5.29 4.68 -17.73
CA LEU A 289 5.04 6.05 -17.26
C LEU A 289 4.25 6.05 -15.96
N TYR A 290 4.73 6.80 -14.98
CA TYR A 290 3.99 7.03 -13.74
C TYR A 290 4.10 8.51 -13.32
N PRO A 291 3.54 9.45 -14.11
CA PRO A 291 3.70 10.88 -13.93
C PRO A 291 2.67 11.45 -12.95
N THR A 292 2.58 10.90 -11.74
CA THR A 292 1.64 11.36 -10.71
C THR A 292 1.89 12.81 -10.32
N ILE A 293 0.82 13.59 -10.21
CA ILE A 293 0.83 15.02 -9.86
C ILE A 293 0.03 15.30 -8.58
N THR A 294 -0.18 14.27 -7.75
CA THR A 294 -0.93 14.43 -6.51
C THR A 294 -0.23 15.43 -5.57
N PRO A 295 -0.93 16.46 -5.07
CA PRO A 295 -0.33 17.46 -4.17
C PRO A 295 0.21 16.85 -2.87
N GLN A 296 -0.43 15.76 -2.40
CA GLN A 296 -0.03 15.06 -1.18
C GLN A 296 1.22 14.17 -1.37
N GLY A 297 1.70 14.04 -2.61
CA GLY A 297 2.76 13.11 -2.96
C GLY A 297 2.30 11.65 -3.03
N GLU A 298 3.03 10.84 -3.79
CA GLU A 298 2.81 9.39 -3.86
C GLU A 298 3.41 8.73 -2.62
N ALA A 299 2.67 7.85 -1.96
CA ALA A 299 3.17 7.19 -0.74
C ALA A 299 4.41 6.32 -1.00
N PHE A 300 4.39 5.53 -2.08
CA PHE A 300 5.53 4.71 -2.51
C PHE A 300 5.55 4.49 -4.04
N GLY A 301 4.42 4.07 -4.63
CA GLY A 301 4.32 3.72 -6.04
C GLY A 301 4.80 2.30 -6.34
N ILE A 302 3.92 1.30 -6.15
CA ILE A 302 4.23 -0.11 -6.46
C ILE A 302 4.43 -0.30 -7.97
N ALA A 303 3.59 0.31 -8.80
CA ALA A 303 3.60 0.09 -10.25
C ALA A 303 4.92 0.45 -10.96
N PRO A 304 5.65 1.53 -10.63
CA PRO A 304 7.01 1.72 -11.14
C PRO A 304 7.97 0.59 -10.76
N VAL A 305 7.88 0.05 -9.54
CA VAL A 305 8.71 -1.07 -9.10
C VAL A 305 8.35 -2.36 -9.85
N GLU A 306 7.06 -2.58 -10.16
CA GLU A 306 6.61 -3.68 -11.03
C GLU A 306 7.19 -3.55 -12.44
N GLY A 307 7.23 -2.33 -13.00
CA GLY A 307 7.90 -2.02 -14.27
C GLY A 307 9.41 -2.31 -14.22
N MET A 308 10.10 -1.86 -13.17
CA MET A 308 11.51 -2.17 -12.92
C MET A 308 11.74 -3.67 -12.81
N ALA A 309 10.86 -4.39 -12.10
CA ALA A 309 10.92 -5.84 -11.97
C ALA A 309 10.80 -6.56 -13.32
N CYS A 310 10.08 -5.98 -14.28
CA CYS A 310 10.03 -6.46 -15.67
C CYS A 310 11.20 -5.98 -16.55
N GLY A 311 12.21 -5.31 -15.98
CA GLY A 311 13.37 -4.79 -16.70
C GLY A 311 13.02 -3.61 -17.64
N LYS A 312 11.97 -2.83 -17.31
CA LYS A 312 11.53 -1.72 -18.14
C LYS A 312 12.11 -0.40 -17.64
N PRO A 313 12.51 0.51 -18.55
CA PRO A 313 12.80 1.88 -18.16
C PRO A 313 11.53 2.54 -17.66
N VAL A 314 11.60 3.18 -16.48
CA VAL A 314 10.47 3.88 -15.86
C VAL A 314 10.70 5.39 -15.91
N ILE A 315 9.64 6.16 -16.19
CA ILE A 315 9.62 7.61 -16.07
C ILE A 315 8.60 7.95 -14.99
N VAL A 316 9.06 8.59 -13.92
CA VAL A 316 8.22 9.01 -12.79
C VAL A 316 8.37 10.51 -12.53
N THR A 317 7.46 11.09 -11.78
CA THR A 317 7.60 12.45 -11.26
C THR A 317 8.31 12.46 -9.91
N ARG A 318 8.92 13.59 -9.55
CA ARG A 318 9.46 13.86 -8.20
C ARG A 318 8.30 14.10 -7.23
N SER A 319 7.63 13.03 -6.86
CA SER A 319 6.43 13.08 -6.02
C SER A 319 6.52 12.04 -4.90
N GLY A 320 6.62 12.51 -3.66
CA GLY A 320 6.60 11.67 -2.48
C GLY A 320 7.66 10.55 -2.47
N GLY A 321 7.24 9.34 -2.16
CA GLY A 321 8.09 8.16 -2.06
C GLY A 321 8.63 7.60 -3.39
N LEU A 322 8.21 8.13 -4.55
CA LEU A 322 8.73 7.68 -5.86
C LEU A 322 10.24 7.85 -5.98
N VAL A 323 10.80 8.88 -5.36
CA VAL A 323 12.25 9.14 -5.38
C VAL A 323 13.05 8.19 -4.48
N GLU A 324 12.37 7.38 -3.66
CA GLU A 324 13.03 6.37 -2.84
C GLU A 324 13.28 5.06 -3.61
N SER A 325 12.48 4.82 -4.65
CA SER A 325 12.63 3.67 -5.57
C SER A 325 13.31 4.04 -6.88
N THR A 326 13.24 5.32 -7.32
CA THR A 326 13.72 5.74 -8.63
C THR A 326 14.79 6.82 -8.47
N GLN A 327 15.99 6.56 -8.99
CA GLN A 327 17.11 7.49 -9.07
C GLN A 327 17.31 7.91 -10.52
N HIS A 328 17.25 9.25 -10.76
CA HIS A 328 17.33 9.82 -12.11
C HIS A 328 18.61 9.38 -12.84
N SER A 329 18.46 8.92 -14.08
CA SER A 329 19.52 8.45 -14.98
C SER A 329 20.34 7.24 -14.48
N ILE A 330 19.90 6.60 -13.38
CA ILE A 330 20.54 5.39 -12.86
C ILE A 330 19.65 4.18 -13.12
N ASN A 331 18.41 4.18 -12.60
CA ASN A 331 17.45 3.09 -12.75
C ASN A 331 16.06 3.56 -13.24
N GLY A 332 15.98 4.81 -13.71
CA GLY A 332 14.78 5.42 -14.27
C GLY A 332 14.99 6.91 -14.51
N ILE A 333 13.94 7.58 -14.94
CA ILE A 333 13.89 9.03 -15.16
C ILE A 333 12.96 9.64 -14.12
N VAL A 334 13.43 10.67 -13.41
CA VAL A 334 12.62 11.44 -12.46
C VAL A 334 12.44 12.85 -13.01
N LEU A 335 11.19 13.28 -13.18
CA LEU A 335 10.82 14.60 -13.71
C LEU A 335 10.19 15.46 -12.62
N ASP A 336 10.42 16.76 -12.67
CA ASP A 336 9.76 17.67 -11.76
C ASP A 336 8.31 17.94 -12.20
N VAL A 337 7.41 18.11 -11.23
CA VAL A 337 6.03 18.54 -11.50
C VAL A 337 6.04 20.03 -11.77
N SER A 338 5.98 20.40 -13.04
CA SER A 338 6.09 21.78 -13.53
C SER A 338 5.19 22.01 -14.75
N GLU A 339 5.11 23.23 -15.22
CA GLU A 339 4.40 23.57 -16.45
C GLU A 339 5.01 22.87 -17.70
N SER A 340 6.28 22.53 -17.67
CA SER A 340 6.97 21.81 -18.75
C SER A 340 6.81 20.28 -18.67
N LEU A 341 6.12 19.72 -17.67
CA LEU A 341 6.05 18.27 -17.43
C LEU A 341 5.68 17.48 -18.69
N THR A 342 4.65 17.92 -19.43
CA THR A 342 4.24 17.23 -20.67
C THR A 342 5.33 17.22 -21.74
N GLN A 343 6.05 18.33 -21.89
CA GLN A 343 7.16 18.44 -22.85
C GLN A 343 8.33 17.57 -22.43
N ASP A 344 8.64 17.55 -21.13
CA ASP A 344 9.71 16.73 -20.57
C ASP A 344 9.40 15.24 -20.67
N LEU A 345 8.13 14.83 -20.44
CA LEU A 345 7.67 13.47 -20.71
C LEU A 345 7.89 13.08 -22.18
N ALA A 346 7.40 13.89 -23.11
CA ALA A 346 7.57 13.62 -24.55
C ALA A 346 9.05 13.50 -24.93
N ARG A 347 9.90 14.43 -24.48
CA ARG A 347 11.35 14.41 -24.73
C ARG A 347 12.03 13.15 -24.21
N HIS A 348 11.71 12.72 -22.99
CA HIS A 348 12.33 11.53 -22.39
C HIS A 348 11.78 10.23 -22.97
N ILE A 349 10.50 10.16 -23.36
CA ILE A 349 9.97 9.03 -24.12
C ILE A 349 10.70 8.92 -25.47
N ASP A 350 10.82 10.04 -26.22
CA ASP A 350 11.54 10.07 -27.48
C ASP A 350 12.98 9.62 -27.34
N HIS A 351 13.67 10.12 -26.31
CA HIS A 351 15.04 9.74 -26.01
C HIS A 351 15.18 8.22 -25.77
N LEU A 352 14.31 7.63 -24.95
CA LEU A 352 14.36 6.18 -24.65
C LEU A 352 14.01 5.32 -25.87
N LEU A 353 13.04 5.76 -26.69
CA LEU A 353 12.69 5.05 -27.91
C LEU A 353 13.77 5.14 -29.01
N SER A 354 14.54 6.24 -29.03
CA SER A 354 15.63 6.47 -29.98
C SER A 354 16.96 5.89 -29.53
N ASN A 355 17.11 5.56 -28.23
CA ASN A 355 18.35 5.06 -27.63
C ASN A 355 18.09 3.77 -26.84
N PRO A 356 17.93 2.63 -27.54
CA PRO A 356 17.60 1.35 -26.91
C PRO A 356 18.63 0.90 -25.87
N ASP A 357 19.93 1.17 -26.09
CA ASP A 357 20.99 0.82 -25.15
C ASP A 357 20.82 1.56 -23.80
N HIS A 358 20.41 2.85 -23.83
CA HIS A 358 20.13 3.60 -22.62
C HIS A 358 18.84 3.12 -21.93
N ALA A 359 17.82 2.77 -22.70
CA ALA A 359 16.59 2.18 -22.17
C ALA A 359 16.86 0.85 -21.48
N GLU A 360 17.69 -0.01 -22.09
CA GLU A 360 18.12 -1.28 -21.53
C GLU A 360 18.95 -1.09 -20.25
N TYR A 361 19.90 -0.16 -20.26
CA TYR A 361 20.72 0.19 -19.09
C TYR A 361 19.83 0.56 -17.88
N LEU A 362 18.87 1.47 -18.07
CA LEU A 362 17.94 1.86 -17.01
C LEU A 362 17.05 0.70 -16.55
N GLY A 363 16.57 -0.11 -17.49
CA GLY A 363 15.75 -1.30 -17.20
C GLY A 363 16.50 -2.36 -16.41
N CYS A 364 17.76 -2.66 -16.78
CA CYS A 364 18.62 -3.60 -16.05
C CYS A 364 18.89 -3.13 -14.63
N ASN A 365 19.32 -1.88 -14.45
CA ASN A 365 19.57 -1.32 -13.12
C ASN A 365 18.29 -1.28 -12.26
N GLY A 366 17.14 -0.96 -12.88
CA GLY A 366 15.83 -1.03 -12.22
C GLY A 366 15.52 -2.45 -11.73
N ARG A 367 15.76 -3.45 -12.58
CA ARG A 367 15.57 -4.86 -12.22
C ARG A 367 16.48 -5.31 -11.09
N GLU A 368 17.76 -4.94 -11.12
CA GLU A 368 18.71 -5.24 -10.05
C GLU A 368 18.25 -4.64 -8.72
N LEU A 369 17.82 -3.38 -8.72
CA LEU A 369 17.28 -2.73 -7.53
C LEU A 369 16.01 -3.41 -7.01
N ALA A 370 15.10 -3.82 -7.91
CA ALA A 370 13.90 -4.55 -7.53
C ALA A 370 14.25 -5.90 -6.86
N LEU A 371 15.19 -6.65 -7.41
CA LEU A 371 15.70 -7.89 -6.84
C LEU A 371 16.38 -7.68 -5.48
N GLU A 372 17.13 -6.60 -5.33
CA GLU A 372 17.85 -6.30 -4.10
C GLU A 372 16.91 -5.82 -2.97
N ARG A 373 15.96 -4.92 -3.26
CA ARG A 373 15.25 -4.18 -2.22
C ARG A 373 13.75 -4.42 -2.15
N PHE A 374 13.12 -4.82 -3.26
CA PHE A 374 11.67 -4.82 -3.40
C PHE A 374 11.08 -6.21 -3.69
N ASP A 375 11.75 -7.28 -3.29
CA ASP A 375 11.21 -8.64 -3.32
C ASP A 375 10.15 -8.82 -2.22
N SER A 376 8.95 -9.30 -2.59
CA SER A 376 7.87 -9.61 -1.64
C SER A 376 8.31 -10.59 -0.54
N LYS A 377 9.24 -11.49 -0.83
CA LYS A 377 9.84 -12.39 0.17
C LYS A 377 10.65 -11.64 1.22
N LYS A 378 11.44 -10.64 0.81
CA LYS A 378 12.21 -9.80 1.73
C LYS A 378 11.28 -8.92 2.57
N MET A 379 10.22 -8.40 1.97
CA MET A 379 9.16 -7.67 2.68
C MET A 379 8.51 -8.56 3.75
N ALA A 380 8.13 -9.79 3.38
CA ALA A 380 7.51 -10.73 4.31
C ALA A 380 8.44 -11.14 5.45
N LEU A 381 9.72 -11.41 5.18
CA LEU A 381 10.74 -11.69 6.20
C LEU A 381 10.88 -10.54 7.21
N LYS A 382 10.92 -9.31 6.73
CA LYS A 382 11.03 -8.12 7.58
C LYS A 382 9.78 -7.92 8.44
N MET A 383 8.60 -8.20 7.89
CA MET A 383 7.34 -8.13 8.61
C MET A 383 7.23 -9.26 9.65
N GLU A 384 7.62 -10.48 9.30
CA GLU A 384 7.66 -11.62 10.21
C GLU A 384 8.59 -11.35 11.42
N ASP A 385 9.76 -10.75 11.18
CA ASP A 385 10.67 -10.33 12.27
C ASP A 385 9.98 -9.32 13.22
N LEU A 386 9.30 -8.32 12.66
CA LEU A 386 8.52 -7.37 13.45
C LEU A 386 7.46 -8.08 14.29
N TYR A 387 6.68 -8.98 13.68
CA TYR A 387 5.63 -9.71 14.39
C TYR A 387 6.20 -10.57 15.52
N ASN A 388 7.29 -11.30 15.27
CA ASN A 388 7.96 -12.11 16.28
C ASN A 388 8.43 -11.26 17.46
N ARG A 389 9.00 -10.08 17.23
CA ARG A 389 9.43 -9.16 18.29
C ARG A 389 8.24 -8.72 19.16
N LEU A 390 7.11 -8.36 18.54
CA LEU A 390 5.93 -7.87 19.26
C LEU A 390 5.21 -8.99 20.04
N VAL A 391 5.03 -10.15 19.43
CA VAL A 391 4.40 -11.30 20.09
C VAL A 391 5.24 -11.76 21.27
N ASN A 392 6.56 -11.87 21.14
CA ASN A 392 7.46 -12.24 22.24
C ASN A 392 7.42 -11.21 23.38
N ALA A 393 7.41 -9.92 23.08
CA ALA A 393 7.26 -8.86 24.09
C ALA A 393 5.93 -8.96 24.84
N SER A 394 4.82 -9.20 24.14
CA SER A 394 3.50 -9.40 24.73
C SER A 394 3.44 -10.63 25.67
N ILE A 395 4.12 -11.72 25.33
CA ILE A 395 4.20 -12.91 26.17
C ILE A 395 4.95 -12.60 27.46
N VAL A 396 6.09 -11.91 27.40
CA VAL A 396 6.89 -11.52 28.56
C VAL A 396 6.06 -10.64 29.50
N GLU A 397 5.38 -9.62 28.97
CA GLU A 397 4.50 -8.76 29.79
C GLU A 397 3.37 -9.53 30.50
N LYS A 398 2.79 -10.54 29.83
CA LYS A 398 1.75 -11.38 30.43
C LYS A 398 2.32 -12.22 31.60
N VAL A 399 3.52 -12.79 31.45
CA VAL A 399 4.19 -13.57 32.49
C VAL A 399 4.52 -12.68 33.70
N ASP A 400 5.11 -11.50 33.48
CA ASP A 400 5.46 -10.56 34.55
C ASP A 400 4.23 -10.09 35.34
N ARG A 401 3.10 -9.88 34.67
CA ARG A 401 1.82 -9.54 35.33
C ARG A 401 1.30 -10.70 36.19
N MET A 402 1.42 -11.94 35.74
CA MET A 402 1.02 -13.12 36.50
C MET A 402 1.90 -13.28 37.74
N ASP A 403 3.21 -13.09 37.64
CA ASP A 403 4.15 -13.18 38.76
C ASP A 403 3.93 -12.09 39.82
N THR A 404 3.49 -10.90 39.43
CA THR A 404 3.12 -9.81 40.34
C THR A 404 1.81 -10.08 41.09
N VAL A 405 0.89 -10.84 40.52
CA VAL A 405 -0.38 -11.25 41.17
C VAL A 405 -0.17 -12.43 42.13
N ILE A 406 0.82 -13.28 41.87
CA ILE A 406 1.09 -14.50 42.70
C ILE A 406 1.97 -14.21 43.92
N LYS A 407 2.62 -13.04 44.06
CA LYS A 407 3.35 -12.69 45.30
C LYS A 407 2.36 -12.33 46.40
N PRO A 408 2.09 -13.24 47.39
CA PRO A 408 1.28 -12.90 48.56
C PRO A 408 2.03 -11.83 49.33
N GLY A 409 1.33 -10.78 49.72
CA GLY A 409 1.86 -9.76 50.61
C GLY A 409 2.49 -10.43 51.83
N ALA A 410 3.79 -10.29 51.95
CA ALA A 410 4.49 -10.65 53.17
C ALA A 410 3.95 -9.76 54.29
N GLY A 411 2.94 -10.27 54.98
CA GLY A 411 2.38 -9.65 56.15
C GLY A 411 3.44 -9.56 57.22
N ASN A 412 3.93 -8.37 57.47
CA ASN A 412 4.78 -8.03 58.61
C ASN A 412 3.91 -8.09 59.88
N LYS A 413 3.80 -9.24 60.49
CA LYS A 413 3.35 -9.38 61.90
C LYS A 413 4.54 -9.08 62.78
N GLY A 414 4.74 -7.84 63.14
CA GLY A 414 5.56 -7.41 64.25
C GLY A 414 4.92 -7.88 65.55
N LEU A 415 5.52 -8.87 66.20
CA LEU A 415 5.28 -9.21 67.62
C LEU A 415 5.92 -8.12 68.48
N GLY A 416 5.07 -7.38 69.13
CA GLY A 416 5.49 -6.50 70.23
C GLY A 416 6.07 -7.29 71.38
N THR A 417 7.17 -6.83 71.90
CA THR A 417 7.57 -7.09 73.30
C THR A 417 7.93 -5.74 73.90
N ASP A 418 7.04 -5.33 74.86
CA ASP A 418 7.35 -4.32 75.88
C ASP A 418 8.57 -4.76 76.70
N PHE A 419 9.52 -3.86 76.88
CA PHE A 419 10.29 -3.78 78.15
C PHE A 419 10.62 -2.32 78.46
N ALA A 420 10.07 -1.90 79.62
CA ALA A 420 10.35 -0.64 80.28
C ALA A 420 11.75 -0.59 80.86
N GLY A 421 12.35 0.59 80.94
CA GLY A 421 13.51 0.80 81.83
C GLY A 421 14.29 2.06 81.58
N GLN A 422 13.87 3.21 82.18
CA GLN A 422 14.67 4.19 82.97
C GLN A 422 16.18 4.27 82.59
N SER A 423 16.82 5.38 82.30
CA SER A 423 16.99 6.66 83.06
C SER A 423 18.24 7.40 82.50
N ARG A 424 18.22 8.73 82.56
CA ARG A 424 19.30 9.70 82.81
C ARG A 424 20.60 9.56 81.97
N ILE A 425 20.99 10.52 81.25
CA ILE A 425 21.44 11.91 81.59
C ILE A 425 21.24 12.77 80.40
#